data_60c657cb7803e6008880c78c3e9e381e
#
_entry.id   60c657cb7803e6008880c78c3e9e381e
#
_cell.length_a   1.000
_cell.length_b   1.000
_cell.length_c   1.000
_cell.angle_alpha   90.00
_cell.angle_beta   90.00
_cell.angle_gamma   90.00
#
_symmetry.space_group_name_H-M   'P 1'
#
loop_
_entity.id
_entity.type
_entity.pdbx_description
1 polymer ?
#
loop_
_entity_poly.entity_id
_entity_poly.type
_entity_poly.pdbx_seq_one_letter_code
_entity_poly.pdbx_strand_id
1 'polypeptide(L)'
;VSGSDWNKSAITEKLENMGADIVYGHGAVNEDGINKASLVVYTAAAKADNPEIVLAKEKGIRLIDRAEFLGAIMKNYKHAVGVSGTHGKTTTTSMLAHALIGANLDPTISVGGELDLIGGNIRTGKSDYFVTEACEYTNSFLKFYPTIALITNVEEDHLDFFSGIDEIIASFRQFAYLTKDIGYVVAMGGDKNVQKVLENADDLNIITYGMESKFDYYPENIVYHAGFPSFDVMKNGEKVCHIKLNVPGEHNILNSLATVAVCNLMGVDAETAAKGIETFKGTHRRFEKKGFLNGAVVIDDYAHH
;
A
#
# COMPACT_ATOMS: atom_id res chain seq x y z
N VAL A 1 -14.20 17.51 13.35
CA VAL A 1 -13.28 16.41 13.74
C VAL A 1 -12.38 16.94 14.84
N SER A 2 -12.13 16.14 15.88
CA SER A 2 -11.15 16.46 16.92
C SER A 2 -10.24 15.26 17.16
N GLY A 3 -9.07 15.50 17.76
CA GLY A 3 -8.11 14.45 18.05
C GLY A 3 -7.10 14.86 19.09
N SER A 4 -6.18 13.94 19.40
CA SER A 4 -5.04 14.18 20.28
C SER A 4 -3.74 13.68 19.66
N ASP A 5 -2.64 14.34 19.95
CA ASP A 5 -1.29 13.91 19.60
C ASP A 5 -0.32 14.30 20.73
N TRP A 6 0.79 13.59 20.81
CA TRP A 6 1.81 13.92 21.81
C TRP A 6 2.52 15.23 21.49
N ASN A 7 2.81 15.45 20.21
CA ASN A 7 3.60 16.58 19.75
C ASN A 7 2.95 17.29 18.58
N LYS A 8 3.16 18.60 18.52
CA LYS A 8 2.85 19.38 17.33
C LYS A 8 3.81 19.03 16.20
N SER A 9 3.28 18.84 15.00
CA SER A 9 4.01 18.45 13.79
C SER A 9 3.42 19.12 12.55
N ALA A 10 4.13 19.12 11.44
CA ALA A 10 3.60 19.62 10.16
C ALA A 10 2.28 18.94 9.74
N ILE A 11 2.11 17.67 10.11
CA ILE A 11 0.87 16.91 9.84
C ILE A 11 -0.28 17.44 10.69
N THR A 12 -0.05 17.63 12.00
CA THR A 12 -1.10 18.15 12.89
C THR A 12 -1.45 19.60 12.55
N GLU A 13 -0.48 20.44 12.17
CA GLU A 13 -0.74 21.79 11.67
C GLU A 13 -1.59 21.79 10.39
N LYS A 14 -1.31 20.86 9.47
CA LYS A 14 -2.14 20.67 8.26
C LYS A 14 -3.57 20.31 8.62
N LEU A 15 -3.78 19.41 9.61
CA LEU A 15 -5.10 19.03 10.07
C LEU A 15 -5.84 20.18 10.77
N GLU A 16 -5.15 20.97 11.61
CA GLU A 16 -5.70 22.17 12.23
C GLU A 16 -6.16 23.18 11.16
N ASN A 17 -5.35 23.40 10.13
CA ASN A 17 -5.70 24.28 9.00
C ASN A 17 -6.91 23.75 8.19
N MET A 18 -7.19 22.44 8.25
CA MET A 18 -8.38 21.83 7.69
C MET A 18 -9.59 21.87 8.62
N GLY A 19 -9.46 22.47 9.82
CA GLY A 19 -10.53 22.66 10.80
C GLY A 19 -10.64 21.52 11.83
N ALA A 20 -9.58 20.74 12.07
CA ALA A 20 -9.55 19.79 13.17
C ALA A 20 -9.11 20.49 14.47
N ASP A 21 -9.78 20.16 15.57
CA ASP A 21 -9.37 20.58 16.92
C ASP A 21 -8.42 19.52 17.50
N ILE A 22 -7.15 19.88 17.80
CA ILE A 22 -6.15 18.95 18.28
C ILE A 22 -5.66 19.34 19.67
N VAL A 23 -5.70 18.38 20.60
CA VAL A 23 -5.15 18.51 21.95
C VAL A 23 -3.77 17.86 21.99
N TYR A 24 -2.78 18.55 22.56
CA TYR A 24 -1.41 18.10 22.59
C TYR A 24 -0.92 17.78 24.02
N GLY A 25 -0.03 16.79 24.13
CA GLY A 25 0.73 16.48 25.32
C GLY A 25 0.58 15.04 25.82
N HIS A 26 1.57 14.61 26.62
CA HIS A 26 1.53 13.31 27.29
C HIS A 26 0.42 13.28 28.35
N GLY A 27 -0.52 12.34 28.17
CA GLY A 27 -1.67 12.21 29.08
C GLY A 27 -2.75 13.28 28.88
N ALA A 28 -2.65 14.12 27.85
CA ALA A 28 -3.74 15.00 27.46
C ALA A 28 -4.95 14.18 27.04
N VAL A 29 -6.12 14.55 27.51
CA VAL A 29 -7.40 13.93 27.17
C VAL A 29 -8.27 14.95 26.46
N ASN A 30 -8.68 14.63 25.25
CA ASN A 30 -9.64 15.45 24.51
C ASN A 30 -11.07 15.15 24.98
N GLU A 31 -11.35 15.50 26.23
CA GLU A 31 -12.63 15.19 26.88
C GLU A 31 -13.82 15.82 26.11
N ASP A 32 -13.68 17.07 25.70
CA ASP A 32 -14.72 17.78 24.94
C ASP A 32 -14.97 17.13 23.57
N GLY A 33 -13.91 16.72 22.89
CA GLY A 33 -14.01 16.01 21.61
C GLY A 33 -14.69 14.66 21.78
N ILE A 34 -14.30 13.89 22.80
CA ILE A 34 -14.90 12.58 23.08
C ILE A 34 -16.38 12.74 23.46
N ASN A 35 -16.73 13.71 24.28
CA ASN A 35 -18.12 13.96 24.67
C ASN A 35 -19.05 14.24 23.48
N LYS A 36 -18.53 14.78 22.39
CA LYS A 36 -19.27 15.13 21.17
C LYS A 36 -19.14 14.03 20.07
N ALA A 37 -18.26 13.04 20.28
CA ALA A 37 -17.98 12.04 19.28
C ALA A 37 -19.09 10.99 19.17
N SER A 38 -19.46 10.63 17.95
CA SER A 38 -20.26 9.43 17.65
C SER A 38 -19.38 8.19 17.39
N LEU A 39 -18.09 8.41 17.11
CA LEU A 39 -17.12 7.39 16.81
C LEU A 39 -15.73 7.87 17.25
N VAL A 40 -14.98 7.02 17.93
CA VAL A 40 -13.55 7.21 18.23
C VAL A 40 -12.72 6.23 17.43
N VAL A 41 -11.75 6.76 16.66
CA VAL A 41 -10.78 5.98 15.88
C VAL A 41 -9.43 6.08 16.54
N TYR A 42 -8.83 4.95 16.88
CA TYR A 42 -7.53 4.92 17.56
C TYR A 42 -6.44 4.20 16.73
N THR A 43 -5.20 4.59 16.96
CA THR A 43 -4.03 3.91 16.36
C THR A 43 -3.72 2.61 17.09
N ALA A 44 -3.16 1.62 16.38
CA ALA A 44 -2.68 0.37 16.99
C ALA A 44 -1.58 0.59 18.07
N ALA A 45 -0.91 1.75 18.05
CA ALA A 45 0.06 2.12 19.09
C ALA A 45 -0.58 2.55 20.42
N ALA A 46 -1.87 2.91 20.43
CA ALA A 46 -2.59 3.27 21.63
C ALA A 46 -2.95 2.01 22.43
N LYS A 47 -2.48 1.96 23.67
CA LYS A 47 -2.74 0.83 24.57
C LYS A 47 -4.16 0.91 25.15
N ALA A 48 -4.66 -0.22 25.66
CA ALA A 48 -6.02 -0.32 26.21
C ALA A 48 -6.26 0.56 27.46
N ASP A 49 -5.18 0.95 28.15
CA ASP A 49 -5.17 1.86 29.30
C ASP A 49 -5.04 3.34 28.92
N ASN A 50 -5.00 3.66 27.63
CA ASN A 50 -5.02 5.06 27.18
C ASN A 50 -6.28 5.76 27.74
N PRO A 51 -6.13 6.93 28.41
CA PRO A 51 -7.24 7.56 29.11
C PRO A 51 -8.40 7.97 28.19
N GLU A 52 -8.15 8.29 26.93
CA GLU A 52 -9.20 8.61 25.95
C GLU A 52 -9.97 7.36 25.53
N ILE A 53 -9.29 6.21 25.38
CA ILE A 53 -9.94 4.91 25.10
C ILE A 53 -10.81 4.49 26.29
N VAL A 54 -10.30 4.66 27.52
CA VAL A 54 -11.04 4.35 28.74
C VAL A 54 -12.28 5.23 28.83
N LEU A 55 -12.16 6.54 28.66
CA LEU A 55 -13.24 7.50 28.71
C LEU A 55 -14.32 7.21 27.64
N ALA A 56 -13.90 6.88 26.42
CA ALA A 56 -14.84 6.53 25.35
C ALA A 56 -15.64 5.26 25.67
N LYS A 57 -14.99 4.25 26.27
CA LYS A 57 -15.66 3.03 26.76
C LYS A 57 -16.66 3.31 27.86
N GLU A 58 -16.27 4.11 28.86
CA GLU A 58 -17.16 4.49 29.99
C GLU A 58 -18.41 5.23 29.51
N LYS A 59 -18.27 6.03 28.43
CA LYS A 59 -19.38 6.76 27.81
C LYS A 59 -20.18 5.93 26.80
N GLY A 60 -19.79 4.68 26.54
CA GLY A 60 -20.44 3.81 25.55
C GLY A 60 -20.27 4.30 24.10
N ILE A 61 -19.26 5.09 23.80
CA ILE A 61 -18.97 5.57 22.46
C ILE A 61 -18.30 4.44 21.65
N ARG A 62 -18.73 4.27 20.41
CA ARG A 62 -18.15 3.26 19.52
C ARG A 62 -16.67 3.53 19.28
N LEU A 63 -15.86 2.50 19.51
CA LEU A 63 -14.41 2.49 19.29
C LEU A 63 -14.08 1.55 18.14
N ILE A 64 -13.27 2.02 17.19
CA ILE A 64 -12.70 1.18 16.15
C ILE A 64 -11.22 1.53 15.96
N ASP A 65 -10.42 0.59 15.54
CA ASP A 65 -9.05 0.90 15.19
C ASP A 65 -8.93 1.52 13.78
N ARG A 66 -7.75 2.08 13.49
CA ARG A 66 -7.46 2.73 12.21
C ARG A 66 -7.66 1.79 11.01
N ALA A 67 -7.31 0.51 11.11
CA ALA A 67 -7.44 -0.43 10.01
C ALA A 67 -8.92 -0.75 9.73
N GLU A 68 -9.73 -0.93 10.78
CA GLU A 68 -11.17 -1.13 10.66
C GLU A 68 -11.84 0.10 10.02
N PHE A 69 -11.44 1.31 10.43
CA PHE A 69 -11.96 2.54 9.84
C PHE A 69 -11.59 2.68 8.36
N LEU A 70 -10.33 2.39 8.03
CA LEU A 70 -9.84 2.41 6.63
C LEU A 70 -10.58 1.38 5.78
N GLY A 71 -10.79 0.17 6.30
CA GLY A 71 -11.60 -0.86 5.64
C GLY A 71 -13.05 -0.41 5.41
N ALA A 72 -13.65 0.27 6.38
CA ALA A 72 -15.01 0.83 6.22
C ALA A 72 -15.06 1.90 5.11
N ILE A 73 -14.02 2.72 4.98
CA ILE A 73 -13.89 3.69 3.88
C ILE A 73 -13.78 2.97 2.53
N MET A 74 -12.98 1.89 2.43
CA MET A 74 -12.79 1.12 1.19
C MET A 74 -14.09 0.63 0.57
N LYS A 75 -15.11 0.31 1.38
CA LYS A 75 -16.43 -0.16 0.89
C LYS A 75 -17.15 0.84 -0.02
N ASN A 76 -16.78 2.11 0.01
CA ASN A 76 -17.41 3.14 -0.81
C ASN A 76 -16.79 3.25 -2.21
N TYR A 77 -15.78 2.43 -2.53
CA TYR A 77 -15.04 2.50 -3.79
C TYR A 77 -15.27 1.25 -4.63
N LYS A 78 -15.53 1.44 -5.93
CA LYS A 78 -15.73 0.34 -6.87
C LYS A 78 -14.42 -0.42 -7.14
N HIS A 79 -13.30 0.30 -7.17
CA HIS A 79 -11.97 -0.23 -7.40
C HIS A 79 -11.09 0.03 -6.17
N ALA A 80 -11.12 -0.88 -5.22
CA ALA A 80 -10.37 -0.79 -3.97
C ALA A 80 -9.18 -1.77 -4.00
N VAL A 81 -7.97 -1.26 -4.04
CA VAL A 81 -6.73 -2.03 -4.10
C VAL A 81 -6.06 -2.06 -2.74
N GLY A 82 -5.83 -3.26 -2.22
CA GLY A 82 -4.97 -3.50 -1.05
C GLY A 82 -3.62 -4.07 -1.53
N VAL A 83 -2.54 -3.32 -1.34
CA VAL A 83 -1.17 -3.74 -1.71
C VAL A 83 -0.49 -4.33 -0.49
N SER A 84 -0.29 -5.64 -0.48
CA SER A 84 0.34 -6.38 0.62
C SER A 84 1.61 -7.12 0.19
N GLY A 85 2.33 -7.64 1.17
CA GLY A 85 3.57 -8.39 1.02
C GLY A 85 4.62 -7.94 2.02
N THR A 86 5.63 -8.74 2.28
CA THR A 86 6.71 -8.37 3.19
C THR A 86 7.44 -7.14 2.67
N HIS A 87 7.82 -7.14 1.39
CA HIS A 87 8.57 -6.07 0.73
C HIS A 87 7.82 -5.50 -0.48
N GLY A 88 8.14 -4.26 -0.88
CA GLY A 88 7.63 -3.63 -2.10
C GLY A 88 6.28 -2.93 -1.97
N LYS A 89 5.55 -3.02 -0.85
CA LYS A 89 4.24 -2.37 -0.62
C LYS A 89 4.25 -0.89 -1.00
N THR A 90 5.08 -0.10 -0.34
CA THR A 90 5.18 1.36 -0.55
C THR A 90 5.54 1.73 -1.98
N THR A 91 6.51 1.02 -2.57
CA THR A 91 6.95 1.27 -3.94
C THR A 91 5.82 0.97 -4.94
N THR A 92 5.17 -0.18 -4.82
CA THR A 92 4.08 -0.57 -5.73
C THR A 92 2.86 0.35 -5.57
N THR A 93 2.49 0.71 -4.34
CA THR A 93 1.42 1.68 -4.07
C THR A 93 1.74 3.04 -4.69
N SER A 94 2.99 3.47 -4.63
CA SER A 94 3.44 4.73 -5.25
C SER A 94 3.43 4.66 -6.77
N MET A 95 3.86 3.54 -7.37
CA MET A 95 3.77 3.34 -8.83
C MET A 95 2.31 3.34 -9.30
N LEU A 96 1.39 2.70 -8.54
CA LEU A 96 -0.05 2.76 -8.80
C LEU A 96 -0.58 4.19 -8.73
N ALA A 97 -0.16 4.97 -7.73
CA ALA A 97 -0.53 6.38 -7.63
C ALA A 97 -0.10 7.17 -8.87
N HIS A 98 1.15 6.99 -9.32
CA HIS A 98 1.67 7.62 -10.54
C HIS A 98 0.91 7.19 -11.79
N ALA A 99 0.61 5.90 -11.94
CA ALA A 99 -0.12 5.38 -13.09
C ALA A 99 -1.55 5.91 -13.15
N LEU A 100 -2.29 5.90 -12.04
CA LEU A 100 -3.69 6.34 -11.99
C LEU A 100 -3.84 7.85 -12.16
N ILE A 101 -2.98 8.65 -11.50
CA ILE A 101 -2.98 10.11 -11.67
C ILE A 101 -2.52 10.47 -13.10
N GLY A 102 -1.52 9.76 -13.64
CA GLY A 102 -1.06 9.91 -15.02
C GLY A 102 -2.14 9.57 -16.05
N ALA A 103 -3.06 8.68 -15.72
CA ALA A 103 -4.25 8.36 -16.50
C ALA A 103 -5.39 9.40 -16.35
N ASN A 104 -5.14 10.53 -15.71
CA ASN A 104 -6.13 11.57 -15.38
C ASN A 104 -7.29 11.08 -14.50
N LEU A 105 -7.08 10.02 -13.72
CA LEU A 105 -7.99 9.59 -12.69
C LEU A 105 -7.74 10.38 -11.41
N ASP A 106 -8.75 10.46 -10.58
CA ASP A 106 -8.69 11.19 -9.30
C ASP A 106 -8.80 10.21 -8.10
N PRO A 107 -7.79 9.32 -7.88
CA PRO A 107 -7.86 8.28 -6.88
C PRO A 107 -7.69 8.82 -5.46
N THR A 108 -8.32 8.15 -4.49
CA THR A 108 -7.95 8.23 -3.08
C THR A 108 -6.77 7.27 -2.84
N ILE A 109 -5.72 7.79 -2.21
CA ILE A 109 -4.45 7.06 -2.01
C ILE A 109 -4.05 7.16 -0.54
N SER A 110 -3.63 6.01 0.04
CA SER A 110 -2.98 5.93 1.34
C SER A 110 -1.70 5.10 1.20
N VAL A 111 -0.56 5.76 1.30
CA VAL A 111 0.77 5.15 1.16
C VAL A 111 1.53 5.23 2.50
N GLY A 112 2.40 4.26 2.80
CA GLY A 112 3.13 4.19 4.06
C GLY A 112 4.30 5.17 4.17
N GLY A 113 4.76 5.71 3.04
CA GLY A 113 5.85 6.72 2.97
C GLY A 113 5.36 8.04 2.41
N GLU A 114 6.20 9.07 2.47
CA GLU A 114 5.94 10.34 1.80
C GLU A 114 6.15 10.21 0.28
N LEU A 115 5.20 10.68 -0.48
CA LEU A 115 5.19 10.68 -1.94
C LEU A 115 4.99 12.11 -2.45
N ASP A 116 6.01 12.66 -3.11
CA ASP A 116 6.00 14.04 -3.61
C ASP A 116 4.82 14.34 -4.53
N LEU A 117 4.42 13.36 -5.36
CA LEU A 117 3.28 13.48 -6.29
C LEU A 117 1.99 13.92 -5.61
N ILE A 118 1.80 13.54 -4.33
CA ILE A 118 0.58 13.84 -3.57
C ILE A 118 0.83 14.78 -2.38
N GLY A 119 2.07 15.25 -2.20
CA GLY A 119 2.46 16.16 -1.12
C GLY A 119 2.26 15.56 0.28
N GLY A 120 2.59 14.27 0.45
CA GLY A 120 2.47 13.54 1.72
C GLY A 120 2.18 12.06 1.51
N ASN A 121 1.47 11.46 2.46
CA ASN A 121 1.16 10.03 2.45
C ASN A 121 -0.34 9.71 2.25
N ILE A 122 -1.19 10.73 2.17
CA ILE A 122 -2.63 10.59 1.94
C ILE A 122 -3.09 11.63 0.92
N ARG A 123 -3.86 11.15 -0.06
CA ARG A 123 -4.61 11.98 -1.01
C ARG A 123 -6.06 11.55 -1.01
N THR A 124 -6.97 12.48 -0.88
CA THR A 124 -8.40 12.24 -1.06
C THR A 124 -8.79 12.60 -2.49
N GLY A 125 -9.24 11.62 -3.26
CA GLY A 125 -9.80 11.78 -4.59
C GLY A 125 -11.33 11.77 -4.60
N LYS A 126 -11.92 12.03 -5.75
CA LYS A 126 -13.37 12.05 -5.96
C LYS A 126 -13.87 10.93 -6.87
N SER A 127 -12.97 10.09 -7.37
CA SER A 127 -13.31 8.97 -8.24
C SER A 127 -13.56 7.68 -7.46
N ASP A 128 -13.99 6.64 -8.15
CA ASP A 128 -14.28 5.32 -7.58
C ASP A 128 -13.00 4.45 -7.35
N TYR A 129 -11.82 5.08 -7.31
CA TYR A 129 -10.53 4.40 -7.16
C TYR A 129 -9.93 4.65 -5.80
N PHE A 130 -9.59 3.57 -5.10
CA PHE A 130 -8.91 3.60 -3.81
C PHE A 130 -7.69 2.68 -3.83
N VAL A 131 -6.53 3.18 -3.44
CA VAL A 131 -5.29 2.41 -3.34
C VAL A 131 -4.69 2.60 -1.96
N THR A 132 -4.43 1.50 -1.26
CA THR A 132 -3.79 1.55 0.06
C THR A 132 -2.78 0.43 0.26
N GLU A 133 -1.77 0.70 1.05
CA GLU A 133 -0.96 -0.37 1.62
C GLU A 133 -1.79 -1.18 2.61
N ALA A 134 -1.63 -2.50 2.53
CA ALA A 134 -2.31 -3.49 3.34
C ALA A 134 -1.26 -4.25 4.17
N CYS A 135 -0.97 -3.72 5.37
CA CYS A 135 0.04 -4.28 6.26
C CYS A 135 -0.48 -5.53 6.95
N GLU A 136 0.31 -6.60 6.91
CA GLU A 136 0.06 -7.89 7.53
C GLU A 136 0.19 -7.87 9.05
N TYR A 137 0.98 -6.93 9.59
CA TYR A 137 1.23 -6.83 11.03
C TYR A 137 -0.07 -6.73 11.83
N THR A 138 -0.18 -7.53 12.88
CA THR A 138 -1.38 -7.69 13.71
C THR A 138 -2.64 -8.08 12.92
N ASN A 139 -2.49 -8.68 11.75
CA ASN A 139 -3.61 -9.03 10.86
C ASN A 139 -4.48 -7.80 10.46
N SER A 140 -3.88 -6.60 10.45
CA SER A 140 -4.60 -5.36 10.16
C SER A 140 -5.27 -5.37 8.79
N PHE A 141 -4.62 -5.95 7.77
CA PHE A 141 -5.14 -6.04 6.41
C PHE A 141 -6.39 -6.92 6.27
N LEU A 142 -6.65 -7.82 7.24
CA LEU A 142 -7.86 -8.65 7.25
C LEU A 142 -9.14 -7.86 7.57
N LYS A 143 -8.99 -6.61 8.00
CA LYS A 143 -10.10 -5.66 8.24
C LYS A 143 -10.47 -4.87 6.98
N PHE A 144 -9.74 -5.07 5.87
CA PHE A 144 -9.96 -4.37 4.61
C PHE A 144 -11.02 -5.07 3.75
N TYR A 145 -11.49 -4.37 2.73
CA TYR A 145 -12.47 -4.86 1.76
C TYR A 145 -11.98 -4.59 0.33
N PRO A 146 -10.85 -5.20 -0.07
CA PRO A 146 -10.32 -4.99 -1.39
C PRO A 146 -11.16 -5.67 -2.47
N THR A 147 -11.35 -5.01 -3.61
CA THR A 147 -11.78 -5.65 -4.85
C THR A 147 -10.58 -6.18 -5.65
N ILE A 148 -9.37 -5.69 -5.32
CA ILE A 148 -8.11 -6.23 -5.84
C ILE A 148 -7.14 -6.39 -4.67
N ALA A 149 -6.77 -7.62 -4.36
CA ALA A 149 -5.71 -7.95 -3.40
C ALA A 149 -4.40 -8.17 -4.18
N LEU A 150 -3.43 -7.29 -3.99
CA LEU A 150 -2.10 -7.46 -4.57
C LEU A 150 -1.16 -8.03 -3.52
N ILE A 151 -0.45 -9.13 -3.87
CA ILE A 151 0.54 -9.79 -3.01
C ILE A 151 1.90 -9.79 -3.72
N THR A 152 2.86 -9.06 -3.16
CA THR A 152 4.19 -8.89 -3.78
C THR A 152 5.15 -10.04 -3.47
N ASN A 153 5.25 -10.43 -2.21
CA ASN A 153 6.08 -11.54 -1.70
C ASN A 153 5.66 -11.87 -0.28
N VAL A 154 6.06 -13.04 0.22
CA VAL A 154 5.75 -13.49 1.58
C VAL A 154 7.00 -14.10 2.21
N GLU A 155 7.57 -13.41 3.19
CA GLU A 155 8.76 -13.84 3.94
C GLU A 155 8.50 -13.75 5.45
N GLU A 156 9.42 -14.28 6.26
CA GLU A 156 9.35 -14.14 7.71
C GLU A 156 9.59 -12.69 8.12
N ASP A 157 8.59 -12.09 8.73
CA ASP A 157 8.63 -10.76 9.33
C ASP A 157 7.65 -10.71 10.51
N HIS A 158 7.77 -9.70 11.38
CA HIS A 158 6.88 -9.50 12.52
C HIS A 158 6.74 -10.74 13.43
N LEU A 159 7.87 -11.43 13.72
CA LEU A 159 7.93 -12.62 14.57
C LEU A 159 7.63 -12.34 16.06
N ASP A 160 7.43 -11.07 16.41
CA ASP A 160 6.84 -10.65 17.69
C ASP A 160 5.33 -10.89 17.75
N PHE A 161 4.69 -11.03 16.59
CA PHE A 161 3.26 -11.30 16.46
C PHE A 161 2.97 -12.68 15.86
N PHE A 162 3.64 -13.07 14.77
CA PHE A 162 3.48 -14.38 14.12
C PHE A 162 4.42 -15.41 14.71
N SER A 163 3.97 -16.65 14.86
CA SER A 163 4.77 -17.77 15.34
C SER A 163 5.76 -18.33 14.32
N GLY A 164 5.63 -17.92 13.05
CA GLY A 164 6.50 -18.32 11.94
C GLY A 164 5.82 -18.21 10.57
N ILE A 165 6.53 -18.67 9.53
CA ILE A 165 6.11 -18.50 8.13
C ILE A 165 4.75 -19.14 7.81
N ASP A 166 4.40 -20.26 8.42
CA ASP A 166 3.14 -20.95 8.13
C ASP A 166 1.92 -20.14 8.60
N GLU A 167 2.03 -19.42 9.73
CA GLU A 167 0.99 -18.51 10.20
C GLU A 167 0.88 -17.28 9.31
N ILE A 168 2.01 -16.75 8.84
CA ILE A 168 2.06 -15.65 7.87
C ILE A 168 1.35 -16.07 6.57
N ILE A 169 1.69 -17.24 6.01
CA ILE A 169 1.04 -17.79 4.82
C ILE A 169 -0.48 -17.93 5.01
N ALA A 170 -0.91 -18.45 6.17
CA ALA A 170 -2.33 -18.58 6.48
C ALA A 170 -3.04 -17.22 6.54
N SER A 171 -2.37 -16.19 7.09
CA SER A 171 -2.89 -14.82 7.14
C SER A 171 -3.01 -14.21 5.73
N PHE A 172 -1.98 -14.34 4.88
CA PHE A 172 -2.03 -13.87 3.50
C PHE A 172 -3.09 -14.61 2.67
N ARG A 173 -3.31 -15.91 2.93
CA ARG A 173 -4.41 -16.66 2.32
C ARG A 173 -5.77 -16.06 2.69
N GLN A 174 -6.00 -15.74 3.97
CA GLN A 174 -7.23 -15.06 4.38
C GLN A 174 -7.39 -13.71 3.67
N PHE A 175 -6.31 -12.93 3.54
CA PHE A 175 -6.33 -11.66 2.79
C PHE A 175 -6.71 -11.85 1.32
N ALA A 176 -6.14 -12.86 0.63
CA ALA A 176 -6.52 -13.19 -0.74
C ALA A 176 -8.03 -13.51 -0.85
N TYR A 177 -8.57 -14.26 0.10
CA TYR A 177 -9.99 -14.65 0.13
C TYR A 177 -10.96 -13.49 0.44
N LEU A 178 -10.47 -12.32 0.86
CA LEU A 178 -11.33 -11.11 0.96
C LEU A 178 -11.86 -10.67 -0.41
N THR A 179 -11.24 -11.08 -1.51
CA THR A 179 -11.69 -10.76 -2.88
C THR A 179 -12.64 -11.80 -3.47
N LYS A 180 -12.90 -12.90 -2.76
CA LYS A 180 -13.76 -13.98 -3.25
C LYS A 180 -15.12 -13.41 -3.69
N ASP A 181 -15.58 -13.89 -4.83
CA ASP A 181 -16.87 -13.54 -5.46
C ASP A 181 -17.01 -12.06 -5.93
N ILE A 182 -16.06 -11.18 -5.59
CA ILE A 182 -16.17 -9.74 -5.88
C ILE A 182 -15.01 -9.15 -6.68
N GLY A 183 -13.87 -9.84 -6.79
CA GLY A 183 -12.68 -9.22 -7.34
C GLY A 183 -11.59 -10.18 -7.79
N TYR A 184 -10.35 -9.72 -7.69
CA TYR A 184 -9.16 -10.39 -8.20
C TYR A 184 -8.03 -10.43 -7.17
N VAL A 185 -7.22 -11.47 -7.25
CA VAL A 185 -5.91 -11.53 -6.61
C VAL A 185 -4.84 -11.32 -7.67
N VAL A 186 -3.96 -10.35 -7.49
CA VAL A 186 -2.76 -10.14 -8.31
C VAL A 186 -1.56 -10.59 -7.50
N ALA A 187 -0.82 -11.60 -7.95
CA ALA A 187 0.18 -12.24 -7.11
C ALA A 187 1.50 -12.52 -7.84
N MET A 188 2.61 -12.36 -7.13
CA MET A 188 3.96 -12.70 -7.61
C MET A 188 4.14 -14.22 -7.66
N GLY A 189 3.90 -14.80 -8.82
CA GLY A 189 3.90 -16.24 -9.02
C GLY A 189 5.27 -16.92 -8.86
N GLY A 190 6.37 -16.16 -8.90
CA GLY A 190 7.72 -16.66 -8.67
C GLY A 190 8.09 -16.88 -7.20
N ASP A 191 7.35 -16.34 -6.25
CA ASP A 191 7.58 -16.52 -4.82
C ASP A 191 6.98 -17.82 -4.31
N LYS A 192 7.80 -18.65 -3.64
CA LYS A 192 7.38 -19.98 -3.15
C LYS A 192 6.31 -19.91 -2.07
N ASN A 193 6.33 -18.90 -1.22
CA ASN A 193 5.36 -18.76 -0.15
C ASN A 193 4.05 -18.16 -0.69
N VAL A 194 4.12 -17.26 -1.69
CA VAL A 194 2.93 -16.81 -2.44
C VAL A 194 2.26 -17.99 -3.15
N GLN A 195 3.03 -18.92 -3.73
CA GLN A 195 2.46 -20.15 -4.30
C GLN A 195 1.71 -20.98 -3.25
N LYS A 196 2.24 -21.10 -2.02
CA LYS A 196 1.53 -21.76 -0.92
C LYS A 196 0.29 -20.98 -0.46
N VAL A 197 0.32 -19.65 -0.48
CA VAL A 197 -0.88 -18.81 -0.22
C VAL A 197 -2.00 -19.17 -1.18
N LEU A 198 -1.68 -19.39 -2.44
CA LEU A 198 -2.63 -19.64 -3.53
C LEU A 198 -2.92 -21.15 -3.78
N GLU A 199 -2.29 -22.04 -3.02
CA GLU A 199 -2.49 -23.48 -3.17
C GLU A 199 -3.95 -23.86 -2.91
N ASN A 200 -4.58 -24.60 -3.86
CA ASN A 200 -5.99 -24.98 -3.83
C ASN A 200 -6.99 -23.79 -3.75
N ALA A 201 -6.62 -22.64 -4.31
CA ALA A 201 -7.46 -21.44 -4.38
C ALA A 201 -8.15 -21.29 -5.76
N ASP A 202 -8.64 -22.40 -6.33
CA ASP A 202 -9.25 -22.48 -7.68
C ASP A 202 -10.56 -21.67 -7.79
N ASP A 203 -11.13 -21.28 -6.66
CA ASP A 203 -12.32 -20.45 -6.54
C ASP A 203 -12.03 -18.93 -6.49
N LEU A 204 -10.77 -18.52 -6.62
CA LEU A 204 -10.36 -17.14 -6.73
C LEU A 204 -10.01 -16.74 -8.18
N ASN A 205 -10.30 -15.52 -8.57
CA ASN A 205 -9.82 -14.95 -9.83
C ASN A 205 -8.37 -14.47 -9.63
N ILE A 206 -7.41 -15.28 -10.08
CA ILE A 206 -5.98 -15.02 -9.86
C ILE A 206 -5.34 -14.54 -11.16
N ILE A 207 -4.54 -13.48 -11.07
CA ILE A 207 -3.63 -12.99 -12.11
C ILE A 207 -2.21 -13.05 -11.54
N THR A 208 -1.32 -13.70 -12.25
CA THR A 208 0.06 -13.90 -11.84
C THR A 208 1.00 -12.97 -12.58
N TYR A 209 2.06 -12.55 -11.90
CA TYR A 209 3.18 -11.87 -12.54
C TYR A 209 4.51 -12.42 -12.03
N GLY A 210 5.57 -12.25 -12.82
CA GLY A 210 6.89 -12.74 -12.46
C GLY A 210 7.88 -12.56 -13.58
N MET A 211 9.10 -13.08 -13.40
CA MET A 211 10.18 -12.94 -14.39
C MET A 211 10.10 -13.93 -15.55
N GLU A 212 9.32 -15.00 -15.41
CA GLU A 212 9.23 -16.10 -16.38
C GLU A 212 7.96 -16.00 -17.24
N SER A 213 8.03 -16.43 -18.49
CA SER A 213 6.94 -16.40 -19.48
C SER A 213 5.74 -17.31 -19.16
N LYS A 214 5.82 -18.09 -18.09
CA LYS A 214 4.70 -18.92 -17.61
C LYS A 214 3.63 -18.13 -16.83
N PHE A 215 3.95 -16.89 -16.44
CA PHE A 215 3.01 -16.02 -15.72
C PHE A 215 2.21 -15.14 -16.69
N ASP A 216 1.06 -14.64 -16.24
CA ASP A 216 0.20 -13.79 -17.06
C ASP A 216 0.89 -12.49 -17.49
N TYR A 217 1.69 -11.88 -16.58
CA TYR A 217 2.52 -10.71 -16.87
C TYR A 217 3.99 -11.03 -16.59
N TYR A 218 4.87 -10.76 -17.57
CA TYR A 218 6.30 -10.99 -17.46
C TYR A 218 7.09 -10.02 -18.32
N PRO A 219 8.39 -9.79 -18.04
CA PRO A 219 9.22 -8.91 -18.83
C PRO A 219 9.94 -9.65 -19.95
N GLU A 220 10.13 -8.99 -21.09
CA GLU A 220 11.09 -9.40 -22.13
C GLU A 220 12.02 -8.25 -22.48
N ASN A 221 13.11 -8.55 -23.18
CA ASN A 221 14.08 -7.57 -23.70
C ASN A 221 14.63 -6.63 -22.62
N ILE A 222 14.95 -7.17 -21.43
CA ILE A 222 15.47 -6.37 -20.31
C ILE A 222 16.85 -5.84 -20.63
N VAL A 223 17.01 -4.51 -20.56
CA VAL A 223 18.28 -3.81 -20.72
C VAL A 223 18.48 -2.89 -19.52
N TYR A 224 19.70 -2.89 -18.96
CA TYR A 224 20.05 -2.00 -17.86
C TYR A 224 20.95 -0.86 -18.33
N HIS A 225 20.54 0.37 -18.05
CA HIS A 225 21.33 1.58 -18.26
C HIS A 225 21.73 2.17 -16.91
N ALA A 226 22.98 2.02 -16.52
CA ALA A 226 23.47 2.46 -15.20
C ALA A 226 22.65 1.90 -14.01
N GLY A 227 22.18 0.65 -14.11
CA GLY A 227 21.37 -0.01 -13.09
C GLY A 227 19.85 0.21 -13.20
N PHE A 228 19.40 1.10 -14.09
CA PHE A 228 17.99 1.36 -14.35
C PHE A 228 17.47 0.44 -15.46
N PRO A 229 16.45 -0.38 -15.21
CA PRO A 229 15.94 -1.31 -16.20
C PRO A 229 14.99 -0.64 -17.20
N SER A 230 15.05 -1.14 -18.43
CA SER A 230 14.12 -0.85 -19.53
C SER A 230 13.74 -2.19 -20.16
N PHE A 231 12.44 -2.44 -20.37
CA PHE A 231 11.95 -3.75 -20.79
C PHE A 231 10.57 -3.67 -21.42
N ASP A 232 10.23 -4.70 -22.17
CA ASP A 232 8.89 -4.91 -22.70
C ASP A 232 8.05 -5.66 -21.68
N VAL A 233 6.81 -5.22 -21.45
CA VAL A 233 5.83 -5.94 -20.63
C VAL A 233 5.02 -6.84 -21.55
N MET A 234 5.05 -8.13 -21.26
CA MET A 234 4.26 -9.14 -21.94
C MET A 234 3.04 -9.50 -21.11
N LYS A 235 1.92 -9.73 -21.79
CA LYS A 235 0.69 -10.28 -21.20
C LYS A 235 0.23 -11.46 -22.02
N ASN A 236 0.19 -12.66 -21.45
CA ASN A 236 -0.23 -13.88 -22.13
C ASN A 236 0.47 -14.09 -23.50
N GLY A 237 1.76 -13.77 -23.60
CA GLY A 237 2.55 -13.92 -24.83
C GLY A 237 2.50 -12.73 -25.79
N GLU A 238 1.74 -11.67 -25.51
CA GLU A 238 1.67 -10.47 -26.34
C GLU A 238 2.32 -9.28 -25.62
N LYS A 239 3.09 -8.48 -26.37
CA LYS A 239 3.63 -7.22 -25.84
C LYS A 239 2.51 -6.20 -25.69
N VAL A 240 2.34 -5.67 -24.46
CA VAL A 240 1.29 -4.71 -24.12
C VAL A 240 1.81 -3.27 -23.90
N CYS A 241 3.08 -3.12 -23.49
CA CYS A 241 3.74 -1.81 -23.39
C CYS A 241 5.26 -1.98 -23.26
N HIS A 242 5.96 -0.85 -23.25
CA HIS A 242 7.39 -0.76 -22.89
C HIS A 242 7.54 0.15 -21.68
N ILE A 243 8.41 -0.21 -20.74
CA ILE A 243 8.67 0.59 -19.51
C ILE A 243 10.15 0.89 -19.41
N LYS A 244 10.46 2.15 -19.11
CA LYS A 244 11.80 2.60 -18.73
C LYS A 244 11.75 3.14 -17.31
N LEU A 245 12.26 2.39 -16.34
CA LEU A 245 12.21 2.77 -14.94
C LEU A 245 13.25 3.85 -14.59
N ASN A 246 12.85 4.77 -13.72
CA ASN A 246 13.72 5.76 -13.09
C ASN A 246 14.15 5.34 -11.66
N VAL A 247 13.91 4.09 -11.29
CA VAL A 247 14.37 3.45 -10.06
C VAL A 247 15.13 2.18 -10.42
N PRO A 248 16.26 1.86 -9.73
CA PRO A 248 17.09 0.72 -10.06
C PRO A 248 16.57 -0.59 -9.47
N GLY A 249 17.07 -1.71 -9.96
CA GLY A 249 16.90 -3.04 -9.40
C GLY A 249 15.77 -3.86 -10.03
N GLU A 250 15.99 -5.18 -10.06
CA GLU A 250 15.08 -6.17 -10.64
C GLU A 250 13.72 -6.21 -9.91
N HIS A 251 13.74 -6.04 -8.58
CA HIS A 251 12.51 -5.97 -7.78
C HIS A 251 11.55 -4.85 -8.26
N ASN A 252 12.07 -3.78 -8.87
CA ASN A 252 11.23 -2.72 -9.43
C ASN A 252 10.63 -3.09 -10.79
N ILE A 253 11.23 -4.05 -11.52
CA ILE A 253 10.57 -4.68 -12.68
C ILE A 253 9.30 -5.39 -12.17
N LEU A 254 9.42 -6.23 -11.14
CA LEU A 254 8.27 -6.95 -10.55
C LEU A 254 7.19 -5.99 -10.01
N ASN A 255 7.58 -4.94 -9.29
CA ASN A 255 6.66 -3.93 -8.79
C ASN A 255 5.89 -3.23 -9.93
N SER A 256 6.55 -2.96 -11.05
CA SER A 256 5.92 -2.34 -12.22
C SER A 256 5.01 -3.29 -12.99
N LEU A 257 5.37 -4.57 -13.12
CA LEU A 257 4.49 -5.59 -13.68
C LEU A 257 3.20 -5.72 -12.88
N ALA A 258 3.31 -5.80 -11.54
CA ALA A 258 2.17 -5.79 -10.63
C ALA A 258 1.28 -4.55 -10.84
N THR A 259 1.92 -3.38 -10.99
CA THR A 259 1.22 -2.11 -11.22
C THR A 259 0.44 -2.15 -12.55
N VAL A 260 1.05 -2.62 -13.64
CA VAL A 260 0.37 -2.74 -14.96
C VAL A 260 -0.79 -3.72 -14.86
N ALA A 261 -0.61 -4.87 -14.20
CA ALA A 261 -1.67 -5.87 -14.04
C ALA A 261 -2.88 -5.28 -13.30
N VAL A 262 -2.66 -4.58 -12.18
CA VAL A 262 -3.71 -3.90 -11.42
C VAL A 262 -4.38 -2.79 -12.26
N CYS A 263 -3.61 -1.95 -12.94
CA CYS A 263 -4.13 -0.90 -13.80
C CYS A 263 -5.06 -1.45 -14.89
N ASN A 264 -4.68 -2.55 -15.53
CA ASN A 264 -5.53 -3.20 -16.54
C ASN A 264 -6.85 -3.70 -15.97
N LEU A 265 -6.86 -4.26 -14.75
CA LEU A 265 -8.10 -4.65 -14.05
C LEU A 265 -8.99 -3.45 -13.72
N MET A 266 -8.38 -2.30 -13.52
CA MET A 266 -9.08 -1.03 -13.22
C MET A 266 -9.50 -0.27 -14.50
N GLY A 267 -9.28 -0.85 -15.69
CA GLY A 267 -9.66 -0.25 -16.97
C GLY A 267 -8.67 0.78 -17.53
N VAL A 268 -7.46 0.86 -16.96
CA VAL A 268 -6.36 1.68 -17.50
C VAL A 268 -5.53 0.83 -18.44
N ASP A 269 -5.33 1.26 -19.67
CA ASP A 269 -4.50 0.54 -20.64
C ASP A 269 -3.01 0.53 -20.23
N ALA A 270 -2.29 -0.48 -20.70
CA ALA A 270 -0.89 -0.72 -20.28
C ALA A 270 0.06 0.41 -20.67
N GLU A 271 -0.12 1.03 -21.85
CA GLU A 271 0.71 2.14 -22.30
C GLU A 271 0.53 3.39 -21.45
N THR A 272 -0.71 3.68 -21.05
CA THR A 272 -1.01 4.79 -20.13
C THR A 272 -0.43 4.52 -18.74
N ALA A 273 -0.58 3.29 -18.23
CA ALA A 273 0.03 2.88 -16.96
C ALA A 273 1.56 3.00 -17.01
N ALA A 274 2.21 2.55 -18.09
CA ALA A 274 3.65 2.64 -18.29
C ALA A 274 4.15 4.09 -18.22
N LYS A 275 3.50 5.00 -18.93
CA LYS A 275 3.83 6.45 -18.90
C LYS A 275 3.75 7.03 -17.48
N GLY A 276 2.76 6.62 -16.70
CA GLY A 276 2.65 7.03 -15.31
C GLY A 276 3.80 6.45 -14.46
N ILE A 277 4.09 5.16 -14.58
CA ILE A 277 5.18 4.47 -13.87
C ILE A 277 6.53 5.14 -14.17
N GLU A 278 6.81 5.53 -15.40
CA GLU A 278 8.04 6.21 -15.81
C GLU A 278 8.25 7.57 -15.11
N THR A 279 7.20 8.18 -14.58
CA THR A 279 7.33 9.42 -13.78
C THR A 279 7.77 9.16 -12.34
N PHE A 280 7.71 7.92 -11.86
CA PHE A 280 8.11 7.54 -10.52
C PHE A 280 9.63 7.56 -10.38
N LYS A 281 10.15 8.31 -9.40
CA LYS A 281 11.58 8.48 -9.13
C LYS A 281 12.03 7.91 -7.78
N GLY A 282 11.16 7.13 -7.14
CA GLY A 282 11.36 6.62 -5.78
C GLY A 282 10.46 7.32 -4.76
N THR A 283 10.43 6.78 -3.57
CA THR A 283 9.82 7.39 -2.36
C THR A 283 10.93 7.83 -1.42
N HIS A 284 10.64 8.80 -0.56
CA HIS A 284 11.59 9.21 0.47
C HIS A 284 12.07 8.00 1.29
N ARG A 285 13.38 7.96 1.58
CA ARG A 285 14.03 6.88 2.34
C ARG A 285 13.94 5.49 1.67
N ARG A 286 13.78 5.41 0.34
CA ARG A 286 13.84 4.16 -0.45
C ARG A 286 14.82 4.36 -1.61
N PHE A 287 16.10 4.04 -1.37
CA PHE A 287 17.22 4.29 -2.28
C PHE A 287 17.27 5.75 -2.78
N GLU A 288 16.92 6.66 -1.87
CA GLU A 288 16.78 8.09 -2.17
C GLU A 288 18.16 8.75 -2.30
N LYS A 289 18.44 9.33 -3.46
CA LYS A 289 19.65 10.10 -3.67
C LYS A 289 19.52 11.47 -2.99
N LYS A 290 20.25 11.69 -1.90
CA LYS A 290 20.29 12.98 -1.18
C LYS A 290 21.25 13.99 -1.80
N GLY A 291 22.25 13.56 -2.59
CA GLY A 291 23.22 14.45 -3.21
C GLY A 291 24.59 13.85 -3.34
N PHE A 292 25.61 14.69 -3.33
CA PHE A 292 27.02 14.30 -3.39
C PHE A 292 27.79 14.90 -2.23
N LEU A 293 28.70 14.11 -1.65
CA LEU A 293 29.68 14.55 -0.67
C LEU A 293 31.07 14.14 -1.15
N ASN A 294 31.94 15.10 -1.42
CA ASN A 294 33.30 14.87 -1.92
C ASN A 294 33.37 13.90 -3.14
N GLY A 295 32.43 14.01 -4.06
CA GLY A 295 32.33 13.15 -5.26
C GLY A 295 31.62 11.79 -5.04
N ALA A 296 31.32 11.41 -3.82
CA ALA A 296 30.52 10.23 -3.52
C ALA A 296 29.02 10.54 -3.54
N VAL A 297 28.23 9.63 -4.08
CA VAL A 297 26.77 9.73 -4.02
C VAL A 297 26.30 9.37 -2.61
N VAL A 298 25.46 10.22 -2.02
CA VAL A 298 24.82 9.96 -0.72
C VAL A 298 23.41 9.44 -0.98
N ILE A 299 23.12 8.24 -0.46
CA ILE A 299 21.83 7.56 -0.59
C ILE A 299 21.22 7.34 0.80
N ASP A 300 19.94 7.63 0.95
CA ASP A 300 19.14 7.34 2.15
C ASP A 300 18.21 6.17 1.84
N ASP A 301 18.30 5.11 2.66
CA ASP A 301 17.43 3.93 2.53
C ASP A 301 16.94 3.48 3.92
N TYR A 302 15.67 3.11 3.99
CA TYR A 302 15.04 2.54 5.18
C TYR A 302 15.31 1.02 5.29
N ALA A 303 16.50 0.60 4.93
CA ALA A 303 16.90 -0.81 5.00
C ALA A 303 16.99 -1.27 6.46
N HIS A 304 16.32 -2.38 6.76
CA HIS A 304 16.32 -3.02 8.08
C HIS A 304 16.35 -4.54 7.99
N HIS A 305 16.59 -5.08 6.80
CA HIS A 305 16.82 -6.49 6.49
C HIS A 305 18.19 -6.69 5.83
#